data_f1120c1b888ee8a3e7c79f267ef701e3
#
_entry.id   f1120c1b888ee8a3e7c79f267ef701e3
#
_cell.length_a   1.000
_cell.length_b   1.000
_cell.length_c   1.000
_cell.angle_alpha   90.00
_cell.angle_beta   90.00
_cell.angle_gamma   90.00
#
_symmetry.space_group_name_H-M   'P 1'
#
loop_
_entity.id
_entity.type
_entity.pdbx_description
1 polymer ?
#
loop_
_entity_poly.entity_id
_entity_poly.type
_entity_poly.pdbx_seq_one_letter_code
_entity_poly.pdbx_strand_id
1 'polypeptide(L)'
;MILFRKYFLVFGLLFLTACSSIPQNTADGCSIFSERYLWYKHAKKTEKKWGTPINLQLAIIKMESDFDWLAKPARQKLFKVIPYKRPSSSFGYSQAIKGTWKQYKDETGNKYALRTRFKDSVDFIGWYTNKTEKILKVSKKDAFRQYIAYHEGWGNYKNYKNNQKVIVLAKKVEGYSCLLYTSDAADE
;
A
#
# COMPACT_ATOMS: atom_id res chain seq x y z
N MET A 1 -11.11 32.36 35.57
CA MET A 1 -10.07 32.19 34.51
C MET A 1 -9.33 30.86 34.56
N ILE A 2 -9.09 30.26 35.73
CA ILE A 2 -8.34 29.00 35.90
C ILE A 2 -9.16 27.77 35.47
N LEU A 3 -10.50 27.74 35.71
CA LEU A 3 -11.36 26.63 35.32
C LEU A 3 -11.47 26.48 33.78
N PHE A 4 -11.62 27.57 33.04
CA PHE A 4 -11.70 27.56 31.57
C PHE A 4 -10.42 26.98 30.92
N ARG A 5 -9.26 27.23 31.51
CA ARG A 5 -7.95 26.72 31.03
C ARG A 5 -7.82 25.21 31.25
N LYS A 6 -8.39 24.65 32.32
CA LYS A 6 -8.40 23.19 32.59
C LYS A 6 -9.30 22.43 31.58
N TYR A 7 -10.48 22.95 31.28
CA TYR A 7 -11.39 22.29 30.31
C TYR A 7 -10.89 22.39 28.87
N PHE A 8 -10.19 23.48 28.51
CA PHE A 8 -9.57 23.60 27.19
C PHE A 8 -8.42 22.61 26.98
N LEU A 9 -7.62 22.33 28.04
CA LEU A 9 -6.56 21.32 28.00
C LEU A 9 -7.12 19.88 27.91
N VAL A 10 -8.19 19.57 28.63
CA VAL A 10 -8.84 18.25 28.60
C VAL A 10 -9.53 18.03 27.24
N PHE A 11 -10.17 19.04 26.66
CA PHE A 11 -10.79 18.97 25.36
C PHE A 11 -9.74 18.81 24.23
N GLY A 12 -8.58 19.46 24.36
CA GLY A 12 -7.45 19.30 23.43
C GLY A 12 -6.85 17.89 23.44
N LEU A 13 -6.80 17.22 24.59
CA LEU A 13 -6.29 15.84 24.69
C LEU A 13 -7.22 14.78 24.05
N LEU A 14 -8.53 15.02 24.04
CA LEU A 14 -9.50 14.10 23.44
C LEU A 14 -9.41 14.00 21.91
N PHE A 15 -8.83 14.97 21.21
CA PHE A 15 -8.62 14.94 19.77
C PHE A 15 -7.36 14.20 19.30
N LEU A 16 -6.49 13.77 20.24
CA LEU A 16 -5.23 13.08 19.88
C LEU A 16 -5.37 11.57 19.62
N THR A 17 -6.55 10.99 19.85
CA THR A 17 -6.79 9.54 19.69
C THR A 17 -7.25 9.13 18.28
N ALA A 18 -7.34 10.07 17.33
CA ALA A 18 -7.70 9.79 15.94
C ALA A 18 -6.50 9.28 15.11
N CYS A 19 -5.53 8.60 15.72
CA CYS A 19 -4.48 7.92 14.97
C CYS A 19 -5.11 6.76 14.18
N SER A 20 -4.92 6.76 12.87
CA SER A 20 -5.31 5.68 11.97
C SER A 20 -4.62 4.38 12.43
N SER A 21 -5.31 3.61 13.28
CA SER A 21 -4.84 2.29 13.69
C SER A 21 -4.85 1.35 12.48
N ILE A 22 -3.93 0.40 12.45
CA ILE A 22 -3.95 -0.71 11.49
C ILE A 22 -5.24 -1.49 11.72
N PRO A 23 -5.96 -1.95 10.67
CA PRO A 23 -7.13 -2.82 10.85
C PRO A 23 -6.79 -4.06 11.68
N GLN A 24 -7.71 -4.52 12.52
CA GLN A 24 -7.45 -5.65 13.42
C GLN A 24 -7.25 -6.96 12.65
N ASN A 25 -8.05 -7.19 11.61
CA ASN A 25 -7.91 -8.34 10.72
C ASN A 25 -7.54 -7.88 9.31
N THR A 26 -6.23 -7.85 9.03
CA THR A 26 -5.71 -7.44 7.71
C THR A 26 -5.65 -8.58 6.70
N ALA A 27 -6.12 -9.78 7.06
CA ALA A 27 -6.21 -10.94 6.15
C ALA A 27 -7.56 -11.04 5.43
N ASP A 28 -8.58 -10.32 5.91
CA ASP A 28 -9.94 -10.36 5.38
C ASP A 28 -10.38 -8.98 4.88
N GLY A 29 -10.77 -8.92 3.59
CA GLY A 29 -11.18 -7.69 2.93
C GLY A 29 -12.46 -7.08 3.52
N CYS A 30 -13.44 -7.91 3.87
CA CYS A 30 -14.69 -7.48 4.49
C CYS A 30 -14.42 -6.84 5.86
N SER A 31 -13.58 -7.46 6.69
CA SER A 31 -13.14 -6.90 7.97
C SER A 31 -12.43 -5.56 7.81
N ILE A 32 -11.51 -5.44 6.84
CA ILE A 32 -10.83 -4.19 6.54
C ILE A 32 -11.83 -3.07 6.19
N PHE A 33 -12.80 -3.37 5.34
CA PHE A 33 -13.77 -2.37 4.87
C PHE A 33 -14.87 -2.05 5.87
N SER A 34 -15.25 -3.00 6.74
CA SER A 34 -16.16 -2.72 7.85
C SER A 34 -15.56 -1.74 8.85
N GLU A 35 -14.27 -1.89 9.17
CA GLU A 35 -13.54 -0.94 10.03
C GLU A 35 -13.21 0.38 9.30
N ARG A 36 -13.05 0.35 7.98
CA ARG A 36 -12.54 1.45 7.14
C ARG A 36 -13.41 1.65 5.89
N TYR A 37 -14.68 1.92 6.06
CA TYR A 37 -15.65 2.08 4.97
C TYR A 37 -15.18 3.01 3.82
N LEU A 38 -14.50 4.12 4.13
CA LEU A 38 -13.97 5.02 3.10
C LEU A 38 -12.87 4.35 2.25
N TRP A 39 -12.18 3.34 2.77
CA TRP A 39 -11.16 2.62 2.01
C TRP A 39 -11.76 1.83 0.86
N TYR A 40 -12.92 1.20 1.08
CA TYR A 40 -13.66 0.56 -0.01
C TYR A 40 -13.96 1.54 -1.15
N LYS A 41 -14.52 2.71 -0.81
CA LYS A 41 -14.81 3.76 -1.83
C LYS A 41 -13.56 4.18 -2.60
N HIS A 42 -12.43 4.31 -1.93
CA HIS A 42 -11.17 4.68 -2.56
C HIS A 42 -10.64 3.57 -3.46
N ALA A 43 -10.65 2.31 -2.99
CA ALA A 43 -10.23 1.15 -3.77
C ALA A 43 -11.12 0.94 -5.00
N LYS A 44 -12.45 1.06 -4.85
CA LYS A 44 -13.41 0.97 -5.96
C LYS A 44 -13.23 2.08 -7.00
N LYS A 45 -12.94 3.30 -6.54
CA LYS A 45 -12.60 4.42 -7.45
C LYS A 45 -11.33 4.13 -8.25
N THR A 46 -10.33 3.56 -7.61
CA THR A 46 -9.06 3.16 -8.26
C THR A 46 -9.30 2.05 -9.28
N GLU A 47 -10.08 1.03 -8.93
CA GLU A 47 -10.48 -0.04 -9.85
C GLU A 47 -11.19 0.52 -11.09
N LYS A 48 -12.17 1.42 -10.89
CA LYS A 48 -12.87 2.06 -12.01
C LYS A 48 -11.94 2.89 -12.90
N LYS A 49 -10.96 3.59 -12.30
CA LYS A 49 -10.04 4.49 -13.02
C LYS A 49 -8.95 3.72 -13.78
N TRP A 50 -8.37 2.71 -13.15
CA TRP A 50 -7.16 2.05 -13.64
C TRP A 50 -7.41 0.59 -14.10
N GLY A 51 -8.56 0.01 -13.77
CA GLY A 51 -8.88 -1.40 -14.02
C GLY A 51 -8.12 -2.38 -13.12
N THR A 52 -7.54 -1.90 -12.03
CA THR A 52 -6.80 -2.74 -11.07
C THR A 52 -7.75 -3.31 -10.05
N PRO A 53 -7.94 -4.64 -9.97
CA PRO A 53 -8.89 -5.25 -9.03
C PRO A 53 -8.62 -4.85 -7.57
N ILE A 54 -9.67 -4.68 -6.78
CA ILE A 54 -9.59 -4.29 -5.36
C ILE A 54 -8.72 -5.26 -4.56
N ASN A 55 -8.93 -6.56 -4.76
CA ASN A 55 -8.17 -7.62 -4.11
C ASN A 55 -6.65 -7.51 -4.38
N LEU A 56 -6.24 -7.17 -5.60
CA LEU A 56 -4.82 -6.94 -5.91
C LEU A 56 -4.28 -5.69 -5.18
N GLN A 57 -5.06 -4.59 -5.13
CA GLN A 57 -4.66 -3.38 -4.42
C GLN A 57 -4.38 -3.67 -2.94
N LEU A 58 -5.31 -4.38 -2.28
CA LEU A 58 -5.17 -4.75 -0.86
C LEU A 58 -4.03 -5.73 -0.63
N ALA A 59 -3.88 -6.74 -1.50
CA ALA A 59 -2.82 -7.73 -1.39
C ALA A 59 -1.42 -7.09 -1.50
N ILE A 60 -1.23 -6.10 -2.37
CA ILE A 60 0.02 -5.33 -2.45
C ILE A 60 0.24 -4.56 -1.15
N ILE A 61 -0.75 -3.80 -0.64
CA ILE A 61 -0.61 -3.04 0.61
C ILE A 61 -0.31 -3.99 1.78
N LYS A 62 -1.00 -5.11 1.88
CA LYS A 62 -0.75 -6.15 2.89
C LYS A 62 0.70 -6.60 2.87
N MET A 63 1.25 -6.89 1.70
CA MET A 63 2.62 -7.37 1.57
C MET A 63 3.66 -6.28 1.85
N GLU A 64 3.40 -5.03 1.43
CA GLU A 64 4.37 -3.93 1.51
C GLU A 64 4.44 -3.30 2.92
N SER A 65 3.32 -3.17 3.60
CA SER A 65 3.26 -2.43 4.86
C SER A 65 2.38 -3.05 5.94
N ASP A 66 1.64 -4.13 5.62
CA ASP A 66 0.58 -4.65 6.49
C ASP A 66 -0.39 -3.55 6.97
N PHE A 67 -0.74 -2.65 6.05
CA PHE A 67 -1.59 -1.48 6.31
C PHE A 67 -1.01 -0.45 7.30
N ASP A 68 0.29 -0.51 7.61
CA ASP A 68 0.96 0.55 8.38
C ASP A 68 1.26 1.76 7.48
N TRP A 69 0.61 2.88 7.77
CA TRP A 69 0.78 4.15 7.04
C TRP A 69 2.14 4.82 7.25
N LEU A 70 2.87 4.46 8.31
CA LEU A 70 4.20 4.97 8.62
C LEU A 70 5.31 3.95 8.32
N ALA A 71 4.98 2.81 7.72
CA ALA A 71 5.95 1.75 7.42
C ALA A 71 7.19 2.30 6.69
N LYS A 72 8.35 1.88 7.15
CA LYS A 72 9.66 2.25 6.60
C LYS A 72 10.58 1.03 6.64
N PRO A 73 11.51 0.88 5.66
CA PRO A 73 12.52 -0.15 5.73
C PRO A 73 13.33 -0.05 7.02
N ALA A 74 13.70 -1.18 7.60
CA ALA A 74 14.60 -1.21 8.75
C ALA A 74 15.92 -0.50 8.42
N ARG A 75 16.51 0.18 9.40
CA ARG A 75 17.84 0.77 9.25
C ARG A 75 18.89 -0.33 9.20
N GLN A 76 19.84 -0.20 8.30
CA GLN A 76 21.06 -1.00 8.36
C GLN A 76 21.81 -0.65 9.64
N LYS A 77 22.46 -1.65 10.24
CA LYS A 77 23.23 -1.45 11.45
C LYS A 77 24.73 -1.49 11.12
N LEU A 78 25.45 -0.45 11.48
CA LEU A 78 26.90 -0.43 11.47
C LEU A 78 27.38 -1.24 12.69
N PHE A 79 28.35 -2.14 12.50
CA PHE A 79 28.84 -3.07 13.54
C PHE A 79 27.73 -3.84 14.25
N LYS A 80 26.60 -4.15 13.55
CA LYS A 80 25.42 -4.86 14.06
C LYS A 80 24.67 -4.12 15.20
N VAL A 81 25.13 -2.98 15.67
CA VAL A 81 24.58 -2.26 16.84
C VAL A 81 24.05 -0.87 16.49
N ILE A 82 24.83 -0.07 15.78
CA ILE A 82 24.54 1.35 15.54
C ILE A 82 23.60 1.51 14.32
N PRO A 83 22.37 2.07 14.47
CA PRO A 83 21.50 2.34 13.34
C PRO A 83 22.15 3.35 12.38
N TYR A 84 22.40 2.97 11.13
CA TYR A 84 23.01 3.82 10.12
C TYR A 84 21.98 4.40 9.17
N LYS A 85 21.93 3.98 7.91
CA LYS A 85 20.97 4.49 6.93
C LYS A 85 19.94 3.43 6.54
N ARG A 86 18.85 3.87 5.89
CA ARG A 86 17.86 2.96 5.32
C ARG A 86 18.31 2.48 3.94
N PRO A 87 18.06 1.22 3.57
CA PRO A 87 18.47 0.66 2.27
C PRO A 87 17.70 1.31 1.10
N SER A 88 16.50 1.83 1.35
CA SER A 88 15.69 2.49 0.34
C SER A 88 14.92 3.68 0.90
N SER A 89 14.32 4.48 0.01
CA SER A 89 13.43 5.59 0.35
C SER A 89 11.95 5.20 0.39
N SER A 90 11.64 3.89 0.40
CA SER A 90 10.26 3.41 0.46
C SER A 90 9.55 3.85 1.74
N PHE A 91 8.23 4.14 1.64
CA PHE A 91 7.48 4.70 2.75
C PHE A 91 5.97 4.54 2.58
N GLY A 92 5.29 4.34 3.73
CA GLY A 92 3.84 4.34 3.86
C GLY A 92 3.18 3.08 3.31
N TYR A 93 1.87 3.14 3.05
CA TYR A 93 1.07 1.99 2.64
C TYR A 93 1.63 1.21 1.45
N SER A 94 2.02 1.91 0.40
CA SER A 94 2.46 1.31 -0.87
C SER A 94 3.97 1.07 -0.94
N GLN A 95 4.74 1.42 0.07
CA GLN A 95 6.21 1.36 0.07
C GLN A 95 6.88 1.93 -1.20
N ALA A 96 6.18 2.86 -1.87
CA ALA A 96 6.73 3.52 -3.05
C ALA A 96 8.01 4.29 -2.72
N ILE A 97 9.04 4.17 -3.55
CA ILE A 97 10.27 4.97 -3.44
C ILE A 97 10.05 6.39 -3.95
N LYS A 98 10.86 7.35 -3.49
CA LYS A 98 10.70 8.78 -3.81
C LYS A 98 10.65 9.06 -5.31
N GLY A 99 11.51 8.41 -6.11
CA GLY A 99 11.57 8.62 -7.57
C GLY A 99 10.28 8.18 -8.27
N THR A 100 9.81 6.97 -8.00
CA THR A 100 8.59 6.41 -8.61
C THR A 100 7.34 7.18 -8.13
N TRP A 101 7.32 7.62 -6.85
CA TRP A 101 6.24 8.47 -6.35
C TRP A 101 6.19 9.84 -7.01
N LYS A 102 7.37 10.43 -7.29
CA LYS A 102 7.45 11.68 -8.05
C LYS A 102 6.91 11.49 -9.46
N GLN A 103 7.35 10.44 -10.16
CA GLN A 103 6.87 10.11 -11.50
C GLN A 103 5.34 9.96 -11.53
N TYR A 104 4.75 9.23 -10.57
CA TYR A 104 3.30 9.11 -10.44
C TYR A 104 2.62 10.47 -10.32
N LYS A 105 3.12 11.35 -9.45
CA LYS A 105 2.55 12.69 -9.28
C LYS A 105 2.63 13.53 -10.55
N ASP A 106 3.76 13.48 -11.23
CA ASP A 106 3.99 14.25 -12.47
C ASP A 106 3.05 13.76 -13.59
N GLU A 107 2.93 12.44 -13.77
CA GLU A 107 2.11 11.86 -14.83
C GLU A 107 0.59 11.95 -14.57
N THR A 108 0.16 11.97 -13.32
CA THR A 108 -1.27 12.00 -12.96
C THR A 108 -1.79 13.39 -12.61
N GLY A 109 -0.90 14.37 -12.45
CA GLY A 109 -1.24 15.71 -11.96
C GLY A 109 -1.58 15.74 -10.47
N ASN A 110 -1.47 14.63 -9.73
CA ASN A 110 -1.82 14.55 -8.31
C ASN A 110 -0.69 15.09 -7.41
N LYS A 111 -0.40 16.39 -7.55
CA LYS A 111 0.74 17.07 -6.89
C LYS A 111 0.75 16.93 -5.37
N TYR A 112 -0.44 16.85 -4.74
CA TYR A 112 -0.61 16.80 -3.27
C TYR A 112 -0.78 15.38 -2.71
N ALA A 113 -0.52 14.35 -3.52
CA ALA A 113 -0.57 12.96 -3.07
C ALA A 113 0.47 12.68 -1.97
N LEU A 114 0.05 11.96 -0.91
CA LEU A 114 0.88 11.57 0.23
C LEU A 114 0.95 10.04 0.33
N ARG A 115 2.16 9.49 0.50
CA ARG A 115 2.38 8.04 0.66
C ARG A 115 1.76 7.46 1.95
N THR A 116 1.38 8.34 2.89
CA THR A 116 0.72 8.00 4.15
C THR A 116 -0.80 8.01 4.08
N ARG A 117 -1.40 8.40 2.95
CA ARG A 117 -2.85 8.39 2.77
C ARG A 117 -3.27 7.19 1.92
N PHE A 118 -4.18 6.38 2.45
CA PHE A 118 -4.67 5.18 1.78
C PHE A 118 -5.18 5.45 0.35
N LYS A 119 -6.02 6.49 0.18
CA LYS A 119 -6.56 6.86 -1.13
C LYS A 119 -5.48 7.14 -2.19
N ASP A 120 -4.39 7.77 -1.79
CA ASP A 120 -3.31 8.12 -2.71
C ASP A 120 -2.44 6.89 -3.01
N SER A 121 -2.30 6.01 -2.02
CA SER A 121 -1.53 4.77 -2.16
C SER A 121 -2.23 3.75 -3.06
N VAL A 122 -3.55 3.58 -2.96
CA VAL A 122 -4.29 2.71 -3.89
C VAL A 122 -4.31 3.30 -5.31
N ASP A 123 -4.46 4.63 -5.48
CA ASP A 123 -4.39 5.28 -6.79
C ASP A 123 -3.00 5.11 -7.43
N PHE A 124 -1.93 5.21 -6.63
CA PHE A 124 -0.57 4.91 -7.06
C PHE A 124 -0.42 3.45 -7.52
N ILE A 125 -0.93 2.49 -6.74
CA ILE A 125 -0.90 1.07 -7.11
C ILE A 125 -1.65 0.85 -8.44
N GLY A 126 -2.81 1.47 -8.59
CA GLY A 126 -3.58 1.43 -9.83
C GLY A 126 -2.80 1.98 -11.03
N TRP A 127 -2.18 3.14 -10.89
CA TRP A 127 -1.30 3.72 -11.92
C TRP A 127 -0.13 2.79 -12.26
N TYR A 128 0.53 2.23 -11.25
CA TYR A 128 1.69 1.37 -11.44
C TYR A 128 1.35 0.08 -12.18
N THR A 129 0.28 -0.61 -11.76
CA THR A 129 -0.18 -1.86 -12.40
C THR A 129 -0.69 -1.62 -13.82
N ASN A 130 -1.32 -0.47 -14.07
CA ASN A 130 -1.71 -0.06 -15.42
C ASN A 130 -0.48 0.19 -16.33
N LYS A 131 0.58 0.81 -15.81
CA LYS A 131 1.86 0.93 -16.54
C LYS A 131 2.51 -0.43 -16.76
N THR A 132 2.50 -1.30 -15.77
CA THR A 132 3.01 -2.68 -15.88
C THR A 132 2.33 -3.43 -17.04
N GLU A 133 1.00 -3.35 -17.14
CA GLU A 133 0.27 -3.96 -18.26
C GLU A 133 0.69 -3.37 -19.61
N LYS A 134 0.84 -2.06 -19.70
CA LYS A 134 1.25 -1.38 -20.94
C LYS A 134 2.69 -1.72 -21.36
N ILE A 135 3.61 -1.77 -20.41
CA ILE A 135 5.05 -1.96 -20.67
C ILE A 135 5.41 -3.44 -20.84
N LEU A 136 4.90 -4.30 -19.95
CA LEU A 136 5.30 -5.70 -19.86
C LEU A 136 4.24 -6.66 -20.43
N LYS A 137 3.05 -6.16 -20.83
CA LYS A 137 1.91 -6.97 -21.29
C LYS A 137 1.41 -7.97 -20.22
N VAL A 138 1.60 -7.65 -18.95
CA VAL A 138 1.14 -8.44 -17.81
C VAL A 138 -0.28 -8.00 -17.44
N SER A 139 -1.22 -8.92 -17.48
CA SER A 139 -2.63 -8.65 -17.11
C SER A 139 -2.72 -8.14 -15.66
N LYS A 140 -3.62 -7.17 -15.39
CA LYS A 140 -3.93 -6.70 -14.04
C LYS A 140 -4.56 -7.78 -13.14
N LYS A 141 -5.08 -8.87 -13.74
CA LYS A 141 -5.60 -10.03 -13.01
C LYS A 141 -4.50 -11.01 -12.58
N ASP A 142 -3.30 -10.90 -13.14
CA ASP A 142 -2.14 -11.73 -12.79
C ASP A 142 -1.41 -11.11 -11.57
N ALA A 143 -1.90 -11.40 -10.39
CA ALA A 143 -1.39 -10.85 -9.14
C ALA A 143 0.09 -11.22 -8.91
N PHE A 144 0.49 -12.45 -9.29
CA PHE A 144 1.86 -12.93 -9.16
C PHE A 144 2.84 -12.06 -9.97
N ARG A 145 2.59 -11.91 -11.28
CA ARG A 145 3.48 -11.16 -12.16
C ARG A 145 3.40 -9.65 -11.94
N GLN A 146 2.23 -9.13 -11.58
CA GLN A 146 2.07 -7.72 -11.20
C GLN A 146 2.92 -7.38 -9.97
N TYR A 147 2.93 -8.25 -8.94
CA TYR A 147 3.75 -8.01 -7.77
C TYR A 147 5.25 -8.13 -8.05
N ILE A 148 5.67 -9.07 -8.89
CA ILE A 148 7.07 -9.14 -9.35
C ILE A 148 7.51 -7.82 -9.99
N ALA A 149 6.70 -7.29 -10.92
CA ALA A 149 7.00 -6.01 -11.56
C ALA A 149 6.99 -4.85 -10.56
N TYR A 150 6.12 -4.90 -9.54
CA TYR A 150 6.04 -3.90 -8.48
C TYR A 150 7.30 -3.87 -7.62
N HIS A 151 7.80 -5.03 -7.23
CA HIS A 151 8.96 -5.19 -6.36
C HIS A 151 10.29 -4.96 -7.08
N GLU A 152 10.47 -5.58 -8.27
CA GLU A 152 11.74 -5.53 -9.03
C GLU A 152 11.85 -4.26 -9.90
N GLY A 153 10.73 -3.61 -10.20
CA GLY A 153 10.64 -2.55 -11.20
C GLY A 153 10.62 -3.09 -12.63
N TRP A 154 10.11 -2.29 -13.56
CA TRP A 154 9.93 -2.71 -14.97
C TRP A 154 11.24 -3.08 -15.67
N GLY A 155 12.33 -2.37 -15.37
CA GLY A 155 13.64 -2.62 -15.99
C GLY A 155 14.26 -3.95 -15.58
N ASN A 156 14.03 -4.39 -14.34
CA ASN A 156 14.62 -5.62 -13.80
C ASN A 156 13.64 -6.82 -13.82
N TYR A 157 12.41 -6.60 -14.28
CA TYR A 157 11.36 -7.63 -14.29
C TYR A 157 11.80 -8.97 -14.89
N LYS A 158 12.51 -8.96 -16.03
CA LYS A 158 12.92 -10.19 -16.71
C LYS A 158 13.87 -11.08 -15.89
N ASN A 159 14.55 -10.50 -14.91
CA ASN A 159 15.56 -11.18 -14.09
C ASN A 159 14.96 -11.83 -12.82
N TYR A 160 13.64 -11.72 -12.58
CA TYR A 160 13.00 -12.17 -11.34
C TYR A 160 13.25 -13.64 -11.00
N LYS A 161 13.46 -14.50 -11.99
CA LYS A 161 13.74 -15.93 -11.80
C LYS A 161 14.99 -16.19 -10.94
N ASN A 162 15.92 -15.25 -10.93
CA ASN A 162 17.14 -15.30 -10.12
C ASN A 162 16.90 -14.81 -8.68
N ASN A 163 15.73 -14.28 -8.36
CA ASN A 163 15.38 -13.75 -7.05
C ASN A 163 14.31 -14.63 -6.37
N GLN A 164 14.73 -15.70 -5.70
CA GLN A 164 13.81 -16.62 -5.01
C GLN A 164 12.97 -15.91 -3.93
N LYS A 165 13.49 -14.84 -3.32
CA LYS A 165 12.74 -14.09 -2.31
C LYS A 165 11.52 -13.39 -2.93
N VAL A 166 11.68 -12.75 -4.07
CA VAL A 166 10.53 -12.08 -4.73
C VAL A 166 9.50 -13.09 -5.23
N ILE A 167 9.94 -14.27 -5.69
CA ILE A 167 9.02 -15.34 -6.10
C ILE A 167 8.15 -15.79 -4.92
N VAL A 168 8.73 -16.00 -3.75
CA VAL A 168 7.99 -16.37 -2.53
C VAL A 168 7.00 -15.27 -2.12
N LEU A 169 7.42 -14.01 -2.17
CA LEU A 169 6.53 -12.88 -1.86
C LEU A 169 5.39 -12.76 -2.87
N ALA A 170 5.67 -12.92 -4.17
CA ALA A 170 4.67 -12.86 -5.23
C ALA A 170 3.62 -13.97 -5.09
N LYS A 171 4.01 -15.20 -4.71
CA LYS A 171 3.07 -16.29 -4.39
C LYS A 171 2.19 -15.96 -3.19
N LYS A 172 2.71 -15.28 -2.17
CA LYS A 172 1.90 -14.80 -1.04
C LYS A 172 0.87 -13.75 -1.49
N VAL A 173 1.28 -12.80 -2.34
CA VAL A 173 0.35 -11.78 -2.88
C VAL A 173 -0.75 -12.44 -3.72
N GLU A 174 -0.41 -13.41 -4.55
CA GLU A 174 -1.38 -14.19 -5.32
C GLU A 174 -2.39 -14.90 -4.40
N GLY A 175 -1.90 -15.58 -3.35
CA GLY A 175 -2.76 -16.23 -2.36
C GLY A 175 -3.68 -15.25 -1.63
N TYR A 176 -3.16 -14.10 -1.15
CA TYR A 176 -3.98 -13.05 -0.53
C TYR A 176 -5.00 -12.46 -1.51
N SER A 177 -4.60 -12.20 -2.75
CA SER A 177 -5.51 -11.68 -3.77
C SER A 177 -6.66 -12.65 -4.05
N CYS A 178 -6.40 -13.96 -4.05
CA CYS A 178 -7.43 -14.97 -4.20
C CYS A 178 -8.41 -15.01 -3.01
N LEU A 179 -7.90 -15.01 -1.77
CA LEU A 179 -8.73 -15.00 -0.55
C LEU A 179 -9.64 -13.77 -0.48
N LEU A 180 -9.10 -12.59 -0.79
CA LEU A 180 -9.86 -11.34 -0.79
C LEU A 180 -10.93 -11.30 -1.90
N TYR A 181 -10.71 -11.97 -3.02
CA TYR A 181 -11.70 -12.07 -4.09
C TYR A 181 -12.91 -12.93 -3.70
N THR A 182 -12.70 -14.02 -2.97
CA THR A 182 -13.78 -14.91 -2.53
C THR A 182 -14.66 -14.29 -1.46
N SER A 183 -14.14 -13.39 -0.62
CA SER A 183 -14.93 -12.66 0.37
C SER A 183 -15.88 -11.62 -0.27
N ASP A 184 -15.42 -10.91 -1.31
CA ASP A 184 -16.26 -9.93 -2.04
C ASP A 184 -17.41 -10.60 -2.83
N ALA A 185 -17.21 -11.82 -3.34
CA ALA A 185 -18.21 -12.56 -4.13
C ALA A 185 -19.30 -13.23 -3.26
N ALA A 186 -19.12 -13.30 -1.95
CA ALA A 186 -20.11 -13.87 -1.04
C ALA A 186 -21.18 -12.85 -0.59
N ASP A 187 -20.98 -11.56 -0.86
CA ASP A 187 -21.85 -10.45 -0.44
C ASP A 187 -22.65 -9.84 -1.62
N GLU A 188 -22.54 -10.37 -2.85
CA GLU A 188 -23.38 -10.06 -4.01
C GLU A 188 -24.55 -11.08 -4.16
#